data_b677906b1378ad77eda18aa6edaa145f
#
_entry.id   b677906b1378ad77eda18aa6edaa145f
#
_cell.length_a   1.000
_cell.length_b   1.000
_cell.length_c   1.000
_cell.angle_alpha   90.00
_cell.angle_beta   90.00
_cell.angle_gamma   90.00
#
_symmetry.space_group_name_H-M   'P 1'
#
loop_
_entity.id
_entity.type
_entity.pdbx_description
1 polymer ?
#
loop_
_entity_poly.entity_id
_entity_poly.type
_entity_poly.pdbx_seq_one_letter_code
_entity_poly.pdbx_strand_id
1 'polypeptide(L)'
;RGSGKTVMMTNIASELRKREDWIVVELNPTRDLLQSLAAKIYSIPELHTLFINAKLDFSAFGLGVSIENAAPVTDIENALELMLKYIQKSEKRLLISVDEVTNSEYIRIFASSFQIFLRNDYPIFLLMAGLYENIYNLQNDKVLTFLYRAPKLILEPLNYTAIRKQYMDIFSLDIDAAGELASLTKGYPFAFQVLGYLYWENRDKKTLEQILPEYDQYLDEYVYSKIWSELSDLDKKIVTEM
;
A
#
# COMPACT_ATOMS: atom_id res chain seq x y z
N ARG A 1 -0.89 -12.55 3.93
CA ARG A 1 -0.39 -11.58 4.94
C ARG A 1 1.11 -11.71 5.06
N GLY A 2 1.82 -10.68 5.53
CA GLY A 2 3.28 -10.75 5.70
C GLY A 2 4.11 -10.88 4.41
N SER A 3 3.49 -10.73 3.23
CA SER A 3 4.14 -10.85 1.91
C SER A 3 4.90 -9.58 1.46
N GLY A 4 4.98 -8.55 2.31
CA GLY A 4 5.73 -7.32 1.99
C GLY A 4 4.96 -6.27 1.17
N LYS A 5 3.63 -6.38 0.98
CA LYS A 5 2.84 -5.39 0.20
C LYS A 5 3.02 -3.96 0.71
N THR A 6 2.79 -3.75 1.99
CA THR A 6 2.96 -2.42 2.63
C THR A 6 4.38 -1.89 2.47
N VAL A 7 5.39 -2.73 2.65
CA VAL A 7 6.81 -2.35 2.48
C VAL A 7 7.09 -1.92 1.04
N MET A 8 6.60 -2.67 0.05
CA MET A 8 6.75 -2.30 -1.36
C MET A 8 6.06 -0.96 -1.67
N MET A 9 4.82 -0.77 -1.20
CA MET A 9 4.08 0.48 -1.40
C MET A 9 4.80 1.68 -0.77
N THR A 10 5.29 1.50 0.47
CA THR A 10 6.05 2.53 1.19
C THR A 10 7.34 2.90 0.45
N ASN A 11 8.05 1.91 -0.09
CA ASN A 11 9.26 2.16 -0.87
C ASN A 11 8.96 2.92 -2.16
N ILE A 12 7.93 2.52 -2.91
CA ILE A 12 7.50 3.24 -4.12
C ILE A 12 7.12 4.69 -3.77
N ALA A 13 6.33 4.87 -2.73
CA ALA A 13 5.93 6.20 -2.26
C ALA A 13 7.15 7.05 -1.85
N SER A 14 8.09 6.46 -1.12
CA SER A 14 9.32 7.14 -0.69
C SER A 14 10.21 7.55 -1.86
N GLU A 15 10.41 6.67 -2.85
CA GLU A 15 11.22 6.99 -4.03
C GLU A 15 10.56 8.09 -4.89
N LEU A 16 9.25 8.06 -5.05
CA LEU A 16 8.55 9.08 -5.80
C LEU A 16 8.51 10.44 -5.09
N ARG A 17 8.46 10.46 -3.75
CA ARG A 17 8.56 11.72 -2.96
C ARG A 17 9.90 12.44 -3.12
N LYS A 18 10.97 11.76 -3.50
CA LYS A 18 12.27 12.38 -3.78
C LYS A 18 12.28 13.13 -5.10
N ARG A 19 11.29 12.94 -5.94
CA ARG A 19 11.18 13.53 -7.27
C ARG A 19 10.29 14.77 -7.21
N GLU A 20 10.77 15.88 -7.77
CA GLU A 20 10.04 17.15 -7.80
C GLU A 20 8.77 17.12 -8.65
N ASP A 21 8.73 16.23 -9.65
CA ASP A 21 7.60 16.05 -10.57
C ASP A 21 6.49 15.16 -10.03
N TRP A 22 6.60 14.66 -8.76
CA TRP A 22 5.60 13.79 -8.16
C TRP A 22 5.04 14.34 -6.85
N ILE A 23 3.74 14.17 -6.71
CA ILE A 23 2.99 14.32 -5.46
C ILE A 23 2.54 12.93 -5.04
N VAL A 24 2.72 12.56 -3.80
CA VAL A 24 2.33 11.25 -3.27
C VAL A 24 1.38 11.42 -2.10
N VAL A 25 0.17 10.88 -2.24
CA VAL A 25 -0.89 10.92 -1.24
C VAL A 25 -1.26 9.48 -0.85
N GLU A 26 -1.20 9.18 0.45
CA GLU A 26 -1.64 7.90 1.00
C GLU A 26 -3.02 8.08 1.65
N LEU A 27 -3.97 7.22 1.33
CA LEU A 27 -5.35 7.31 1.83
C LEU A 27 -5.69 6.11 2.72
N ASN A 28 -6.50 6.38 3.73
CA ASN A 28 -7.06 5.34 4.59
C ASN A 28 -8.38 4.82 3.98
N PRO A 29 -8.51 3.52 3.66
CA PRO A 29 -9.69 2.94 3.04
C PRO A 29 -10.95 2.94 3.90
N THR A 30 -10.82 3.23 5.21
CA THR A 30 -11.96 3.22 6.16
C THR A 30 -12.68 4.55 6.27
N ARG A 31 -12.25 5.56 5.49
CA ARG A 31 -12.81 6.92 5.49
C ARG A 31 -13.26 7.31 4.09
N ASP A 32 -14.01 8.41 3.99
CA ASP A 32 -14.29 9.03 2.71
C ASP A 32 -12.98 9.42 2.00
N LEU A 33 -12.68 8.70 0.92
CA LEU A 33 -11.42 8.85 0.20
C LEU A 33 -11.39 10.12 -0.65
N LEU A 34 -12.55 10.57 -1.19
CA LEU A 34 -12.59 11.80 -2.00
C LEU A 34 -12.34 13.01 -1.12
N GLN A 35 -13.00 13.10 0.02
CA GLN A 35 -12.75 14.18 0.99
C GLN A 35 -11.32 14.14 1.53
N SER A 36 -10.83 12.94 1.87
CA SER A 36 -9.46 12.75 2.36
C SER A 36 -8.42 13.13 1.31
N LEU A 37 -8.67 12.82 0.04
CA LEU A 37 -7.81 13.21 -1.08
C LEU A 37 -7.78 14.73 -1.23
N ALA A 38 -8.94 15.38 -1.28
CA ALA A 38 -9.04 16.83 -1.38
C ALA A 38 -8.32 17.53 -0.23
N ALA A 39 -8.52 17.07 1.02
CA ALA A 39 -7.86 17.63 2.19
C ALA A 39 -6.34 17.51 2.11
N LYS A 40 -5.83 16.35 1.70
CA LYS A 40 -4.39 16.12 1.57
C LYS A 40 -3.77 16.95 0.44
N ILE A 41 -4.42 17.04 -0.71
CA ILE A 41 -3.94 17.90 -1.81
C ILE A 41 -3.96 19.38 -1.38
N TYR A 42 -5.03 19.81 -0.71
CA TYR A 42 -5.14 21.19 -0.22
C TYR A 42 -4.06 21.56 0.80
N SER A 43 -3.62 20.62 1.62
CA SER A 43 -2.58 20.82 2.64
C SER A 43 -1.16 20.93 2.07
N ILE A 44 -0.94 20.66 0.78
CA ILE A 44 0.38 20.79 0.15
C ILE A 44 0.68 22.28 -0.05
N PRO A 45 1.73 22.85 0.58
CA PRO A 45 1.95 24.30 0.62
C PRO A 45 2.01 24.98 -0.75
N GLU A 46 2.66 24.34 -1.72
CA GLU A 46 2.79 24.84 -3.09
C GLU A 46 1.42 24.93 -3.78
N LEU A 47 0.59 23.89 -3.66
CA LEU A 47 -0.73 23.83 -4.27
C LEU A 47 -1.71 24.74 -3.53
N HIS A 48 -1.65 24.77 -2.21
CA HIS A 48 -2.46 25.67 -1.39
C HIS A 48 -2.31 27.12 -1.83
N THR A 49 -1.06 27.59 -2.02
CA THR A 49 -0.77 28.93 -2.52
C THR A 49 -1.40 29.17 -3.92
N LEU A 50 -1.33 28.18 -4.81
CA LEU A 50 -1.95 28.27 -6.13
C LEU A 50 -3.47 28.37 -6.06
N PHE A 51 -4.11 27.60 -5.16
CA PHE A 51 -5.57 27.62 -4.99
C PHE A 51 -6.07 28.98 -4.46
N ILE A 52 -5.37 29.55 -3.47
CA ILE A 52 -5.68 30.88 -2.93
C ILE A 52 -5.54 31.94 -4.01
N ASN A 53 -4.44 31.95 -4.76
CA ASN A 53 -4.19 32.91 -5.83
C ASN A 53 -5.24 32.79 -6.96
N ALA A 54 -5.75 31.59 -7.19
CA ALA A 54 -6.80 31.32 -8.16
C ALA A 54 -8.22 31.60 -7.64
N LYS A 55 -8.36 32.06 -6.40
CA LYS A 55 -9.64 32.30 -5.70
C LYS A 55 -10.55 31.06 -5.70
N LEU A 56 -10.00 29.89 -5.49
CA LEU A 56 -10.77 28.65 -5.36
C LEU A 56 -11.23 28.47 -3.91
N ASP A 57 -12.53 28.62 -3.69
CA ASP A 57 -13.13 28.48 -2.36
C ASP A 57 -13.60 27.03 -2.12
N PHE A 58 -12.86 26.34 -1.24
CA PHE A 58 -13.17 24.97 -0.81
C PHE A 58 -13.70 24.91 0.63
N SER A 59 -14.16 26.03 1.18
CA SER A 59 -14.66 26.14 2.57
C SER A 59 -15.86 25.22 2.84
N ALA A 60 -16.67 24.92 1.83
CA ALA A 60 -17.79 23.98 1.93
C ALA A 60 -17.36 22.56 2.38
N PHE A 61 -16.09 22.18 2.17
CA PHE A 61 -15.50 20.90 2.63
C PHE A 61 -14.69 21.04 3.92
N GLY A 62 -14.75 22.19 4.58
CA GLY A 62 -13.91 22.49 5.75
C GLY A 62 -12.43 22.73 5.39
N LEU A 63 -12.14 23.05 4.13
CA LEU A 63 -10.79 23.32 3.64
C LEU A 63 -10.56 24.83 3.51
N GLY A 64 -9.76 25.38 4.42
CA GLY A 64 -9.47 26.81 4.49
C GLY A 64 -10.63 27.65 5.01
N VAL A 65 -10.65 28.90 4.59
CA VAL A 65 -11.70 29.87 4.91
C VAL A 65 -12.38 30.34 3.65
N SER A 66 -13.62 30.83 3.76
CA SER A 66 -14.34 31.41 2.63
C SER A 66 -13.55 32.57 2.01
N ILE A 67 -13.47 32.59 0.70
CA ILE A 67 -12.73 33.62 -0.06
C ILE A 67 -13.71 34.68 -0.51
N GLU A 68 -13.43 35.93 -0.19
CA GLU A 68 -14.27 37.06 -0.58
C GLU A 68 -14.41 37.16 -2.09
N ASN A 69 -15.66 37.30 -2.57
CA ASN A 69 -16.03 37.35 -3.98
C ASN A 69 -15.75 36.06 -4.79
N ALA A 70 -15.60 34.92 -4.13
CA ALA A 70 -15.56 33.61 -4.78
C ALA A 70 -16.79 32.79 -4.40
N ALA A 71 -17.37 32.10 -5.38
CA ALA A 71 -18.44 31.14 -5.10
C ALA A 71 -17.82 29.85 -4.53
N PRO A 72 -18.34 29.30 -3.40
CA PRO A 72 -17.81 28.06 -2.86
C PRO A 72 -18.09 26.89 -3.81
N VAL A 73 -17.09 26.03 -3.97
CA VAL A 73 -17.27 24.75 -4.67
C VAL A 73 -17.97 23.79 -3.71
N THR A 74 -19.13 23.27 -4.09
CA THR A 74 -20.00 22.47 -3.22
C THR A 74 -20.00 20.98 -3.56
N ASP A 75 -19.49 20.60 -4.72
CA ASP A 75 -19.35 19.22 -5.17
C ASP A 75 -17.90 18.76 -5.07
N ILE A 76 -17.68 17.59 -4.43
CA ILE A 76 -16.33 17.10 -4.13
C ILE A 76 -15.58 16.64 -5.39
N GLU A 77 -16.28 16.09 -6.39
CA GLU A 77 -15.65 15.68 -7.65
C GLU A 77 -15.19 16.92 -8.41
N ASN A 78 -16.02 17.96 -8.49
CA ASN A 78 -15.65 19.24 -9.10
C ASN A 78 -14.46 19.89 -8.36
N ALA A 79 -14.44 19.83 -7.02
CA ALA A 79 -13.32 20.33 -6.24
C ALA A 79 -12.02 19.61 -6.60
N LEU A 80 -12.05 18.28 -6.66
CA LEU A 80 -10.91 17.47 -7.05
C LEU A 80 -10.49 17.73 -8.50
N GLU A 81 -11.43 17.86 -9.44
CA GLU A 81 -11.09 18.21 -10.81
C GLU A 81 -10.36 19.55 -10.93
N LEU A 82 -10.81 20.57 -10.19
CA LEU A 82 -10.13 21.85 -10.13
C LEU A 82 -8.70 21.69 -9.58
N MET A 83 -8.54 20.95 -8.48
CA MET A 83 -7.21 20.66 -7.90
C MET A 83 -6.31 19.93 -8.89
N LEU A 84 -6.83 18.91 -9.58
CA LEU A 84 -6.09 18.11 -10.57
C LEU A 84 -5.67 18.96 -11.79
N LYS A 85 -6.50 19.91 -12.24
CA LYS A 85 -6.12 20.88 -13.28
C LYS A 85 -4.90 21.72 -12.89
N TYR A 86 -4.80 22.12 -11.62
CA TYR A 86 -3.63 22.86 -11.13
C TYR A 86 -2.40 21.99 -10.98
N ILE A 87 -2.55 20.72 -10.56
CA ILE A 87 -1.45 19.75 -10.56
C ILE A 87 -0.92 19.55 -11.99
N GLN A 88 -1.81 19.38 -12.96
CA GLN A 88 -1.45 19.23 -14.38
C GLN A 88 -0.73 20.47 -14.93
N LYS A 89 -1.23 21.68 -14.63
CA LYS A 89 -0.59 22.94 -15.03
C LYS A 89 0.79 23.13 -14.40
N SER A 90 1.04 22.53 -13.25
CA SER A 90 2.35 22.53 -12.56
C SER A 90 3.28 21.43 -13.08
N GLU A 91 2.89 20.71 -14.14
CA GLU A 91 3.63 19.60 -14.73
C GLU A 91 3.96 18.48 -13.73
N LYS A 92 3.16 18.40 -12.66
CA LYS A 92 3.31 17.37 -11.62
C LYS A 92 2.35 16.19 -11.87
N ARG A 93 2.72 15.04 -11.32
CA ARG A 93 1.93 13.80 -11.32
C ARG A 93 1.50 13.48 -9.90
N LEU A 94 0.33 12.88 -9.76
CA LEU A 94 -0.21 12.50 -8.46
C LEU A 94 -0.29 10.98 -8.34
N LEU A 95 0.49 10.41 -7.41
CA LEU A 95 0.29 9.03 -6.97
C LEU A 95 -0.65 9.02 -5.77
N ILE A 96 -1.71 8.24 -5.88
CA ILE A 96 -2.62 7.93 -4.77
C ILE A 96 -2.36 6.49 -4.37
N SER A 97 -2.02 6.23 -3.11
CA SER A 97 -1.83 4.88 -2.59
C SER A 97 -2.86 4.54 -1.52
N VAL A 98 -3.43 3.34 -1.61
CA VAL A 98 -4.43 2.82 -0.67
C VAL A 98 -4.05 1.39 -0.30
N ASP A 99 -3.64 1.18 0.93
CA ASP A 99 -3.34 -0.16 1.43
C ASP A 99 -4.57 -0.79 2.13
N GLU A 100 -4.58 -2.10 2.25
CA GLU A 100 -5.63 -2.89 2.89
C GLU A 100 -7.04 -2.63 2.31
N VAL A 101 -7.13 -2.44 0.99
CA VAL A 101 -8.43 -2.20 0.34
C VAL A 101 -9.37 -3.39 0.54
N THR A 102 -10.65 -3.05 0.75
CA THR A 102 -11.77 -3.99 0.81
C THR A 102 -12.84 -3.54 -0.18
N ASN A 103 -13.82 -4.39 -0.49
CA ASN A 103 -14.96 -3.99 -1.33
C ASN A 103 -15.97 -3.17 -0.52
N SER A 104 -15.52 -2.02 0.02
CA SER A 104 -16.34 -1.08 0.76
C SER A 104 -17.00 -0.04 -0.15
N GLU A 105 -18.06 0.60 0.34
CA GLU A 105 -18.73 1.68 -0.37
C GLU A 105 -17.78 2.85 -0.68
N TYR A 106 -16.91 3.22 0.27
CA TYR A 106 -15.93 4.28 0.07
C TYR A 106 -14.96 3.98 -1.09
N ILE A 107 -14.46 2.75 -1.17
CA ILE A 107 -13.59 2.33 -2.28
C ILE A 107 -14.35 2.35 -3.61
N ARG A 108 -15.60 1.91 -3.64
CA ARG A 108 -16.43 1.88 -4.88
C ARG A 108 -16.71 3.29 -5.39
N ILE A 109 -17.12 4.20 -4.51
CA ILE A 109 -17.34 5.62 -4.87
C ILE A 109 -16.03 6.23 -5.38
N PHE A 110 -14.95 6.10 -4.63
CA PHE A 110 -13.64 6.63 -5.02
C PHE A 110 -13.17 6.09 -6.37
N ALA A 111 -13.26 4.78 -6.60
CA ALA A 111 -12.85 4.18 -7.85
C ALA A 111 -13.69 4.64 -9.04
N SER A 112 -14.99 4.88 -8.84
CA SER A 112 -15.88 5.43 -9.87
C SER A 112 -15.47 6.86 -10.27
N SER A 113 -15.22 7.73 -9.29
CA SER A 113 -14.74 9.10 -9.54
C SER A 113 -13.34 9.10 -10.16
N PHE A 114 -12.44 8.21 -9.68
CA PHE A 114 -11.10 8.04 -10.25
C PHE A 114 -11.16 7.68 -11.75
N GLN A 115 -12.11 6.84 -12.16
CA GLN A 115 -12.33 6.52 -13.58
C GLN A 115 -12.72 7.76 -14.41
N ILE A 116 -13.50 8.68 -13.83
CA ILE A 116 -13.85 9.95 -14.49
C ILE A 116 -12.58 10.81 -14.67
N PHE A 117 -11.77 10.93 -13.62
CA PHE A 117 -10.51 11.68 -13.68
C PHE A 117 -9.53 11.12 -14.72
N LEU A 118 -9.45 9.78 -14.85
CA LEU A 118 -8.65 9.15 -15.90
C LEU A 118 -9.15 9.49 -17.32
N ARG A 119 -10.47 9.53 -17.53
CA ARG A 119 -11.04 9.89 -18.84
C ARG A 119 -10.77 11.34 -19.23
N ASN A 120 -10.57 12.20 -18.24
CA ASN A 120 -10.23 13.61 -18.42
C ASN A 120 -8.70 13.84 -18.55
N ASP A 121 -7.92 12.75 -18.72
CA ASP A 121 -6.47 12.76 -18.93
C ASP A 121 -5.67 13.50 -17.85
N TYR A 122 -6.18 13.52 -16.61
CA TYR A 122 -5.40 14.04 -15.49
C TYR A 122 -4.20 13.15 -15.17
N PRO A 123 -3.06 13.72 -14.74
CA PRO A 123 -1.83 12.98 -14.45
C PRO A 123 -1.88 12.25 -13.09
N ILE A 124 -2.85 11.36 -12.93
CA ILE A 124 -3.11 10.61 -11.71
C ILE A 124 -2.78 9.14 -11.86
N PHE A 125 -2.28 8.54 -10.79
CA PHE A 125 -1.92 7.14 -10.69
C PHE A 125 -2.48 6.57 -9.40
N LEU A 126 -2.98 5.36 -9.44
CA LEU A 126 -3.56 4.67 -8.29
C LEU A 126 -2.80 3.36 -8.03
N LEU A 127 -2.29 3.23 -6.81
CA LEU A 127 -1.67 2.01 -6.31
C LEU A 127 -2.51 1.47 -5.15
N MET A 128 -3.14 0.33 -5.35
CA MET A 128 -3.95 -0.33 -4.32
C MET A 128 -3.33 -1.66 -3.93
N ALA A 129 -3.35 -1.97 -2.63
CA ALA A 129 -3.00 -3.29 -2.13
C ALA A 129 -4.07 -3.81 -1.18
N GLY A 130 -4.21 -5.12 -1.13
CA GLY A 130 -5.19 -5.80 -0.28
C GLY A 130 -4.98 -7.31 -0.28
N LEU A 131 -5.83 -8.02 0.42
CA LEU A 131 -5.90 -9.48 0.31
C LEU A 131 -6.40 -9.86 -1.08
N TYR A 132 -5.97 -11.02 -1.57
CA TYR A 132 -6.33 -11.49 -2.91
C TYR A 132 -7.84 -11.46 -3.15
N GLU A 133 -8.62 -11.97 -2.21
CA GLU A 133 -10.07 -11.99 -2.29
C GLU A 133 -10.69 -10.59 -2.42
N ASN A 134 -10.20 -9.63 -1.65
CA ASN A 134 -10.67 -8.24 -1.72
C ASN A 134 -10.39 -7.60 -3.08
N ILE A 135 -9.17 -7.79 -3.59
CA ILE A 135 -8.77 -7.31 -4.93
C ILE A 135 -9.60 -8.00 -6.01
N TYR A 136 -9.79 -9.31 -5.90
CA TYR A 136 -10.60 -10.09 -6.83
C TYR A 136 -12.06 -9.60 -6.86
N ASN A 137 -12.66 -9.37 -5.69
CA ASN A 137 -14.03 -8.87 -5.57
C ASN A 137 -14.18 -7.46 -6.17
N LEU A 138 -13.21 -6.58 -5.93
CA LEU A 138 -13.20 -5.23 -6.54
C LEU A 138 -13.08 -5.29 -8.06
N GLN A 139 -12.23 -6.16 -8.60
CA GLN A 139 -12.04 -6.29 -10.04
C GLN A 139 -13.25 -6.90 -10.76
N ASN A 140 -14.03 -7.72 -10.07
CA ASN A 140 -15.24 -8.34 -10.61
C ASN A 140 -16.49 -7.52 -10.31
N ASP A 141 -16.38 -6.36 -9.67
CA ASP A 141 -17.51 -5.46 -9.47
C ASP A 141 -17.98 -4.91 -10.82
N LYS A 142 -19.29 -5.02 -11.08
CA LYS A 142 -19.91 -4.64 -12.36
C LYS A 142 -19.73 -3.15 -12.69
N VAL A 143 -19.57 -2.31 -11.68
CA VAL A 143 -19.39 -0.86 -11.84
C VAL A 143 -17.92 -0.50 -12.05
N LEU A 144 -16.99 -1.31 -11.54
CA LEU A 144 -15.55 -1.03 -11.53
C LEU A 144 -14.78 -1.82 -12.60
N THR A 145 -15.39 -2.09 -13.75
CA THR A 145 -14.82 -2.92 -14.82
C THR A 145 -13.46 -2.45 -15.33
N PHE A 146 -13.10 -1.18 -15.16
CA PHE A 146 -11.78 -0.66 -15.53
C PHE A 146 -10.66 -1.25 -14.65
N LEU A 147 -10.94 -1.61 -13.41
CA LEU A 147 -9.97 -2.26 -12.51
C LEU A 147 -9.56 -3.65 -13.00
N TYR A 148 -10.42 -4.32 -13.76
CA TYR A 148 -10.07 -5.61 -14.37
C TYR A 148 -8.89 -5.50 -15.33
N ARG A 149 -8.76 -4.35 -16.00
CA ARG A 149 -7.68 -4.06 -16.96
C ARG A 149 -6.44 -3.44 -16.31
N ALA A 150 -6.52 -3.09 -15.01
CA ALA A 150 -5.38 -2.52 -14.29
C ALA A 150 -4.23 -3.54 -14.21
N PRO A 151 -2.98 -3.10 -14.40
CA PRO A 151 -1.82 -3.96 -14.18
C PRO A 151 -1.82 -4.55 -12.78
N LYS A 152 -1.48 -5.84 -12.67
CA LYS A 152 -1.40 -6.57 -11.42
C LYS A 152 0.05 -6.80 -11.06
N LEU A 153 0.42 -6.40 -9.83
CA LEU A 153 1.71 -6.71 -9.24
C LEU A 153 1.52 -7.87 -8.26
N ILE A 154 1.99 -9.04 -8.66
CA ILE A 154 1.98 -10.22 -7.79
C ILE A 154 3.33 -10.28 -7.10
N LEU A 155 3.30 -10.29 -5.76
CA LEU A 155 4.52 -10.42 -4.97
C LEU A 155 4.87 -11.90 -4.86
N GLU A 156 5.96 -12.26 -5.51
CA GLU A 156 6.56 -13.58 -5.41
C GLU A 156 7.37 -13.72 -4.10
N PRO A 157 7.66 -14.94 -3.67
CA PRO A 157 8.61 -15.17 -2.57
C PRO A 157 9.94 -14.48 -2.84
N LEU A 158 10.57 -13.99 -1.78
CA LEU A 158 11.90 -13.38 -1.87
C LEU A 158 12.90 -14.39 -2.45
N ASN A 159 13.79 -13.88 -3.30
CA ASN A 159 14.81 -14.69 -3.93
C ASN A 159 15.79 -15.25 -2.87
N TYR A 160 15.98 -16.57 -2.86
CA TYR A 160 16.88 -17.27 -1.93
C TYR A 160 18.29 -16.67 -1.92
N THR A 161 18.85 -16.41 -3.10
CA THR A 161 20.22 -15.86 -3.21
C THR A 161 20.31 -14.45 -2.61
N ALA A 162 19.23 -13.64 -2.78
CA ALA A 162 19.17 -12.32 -2.18
C ALA A 162 19.07 -12.38 -0.65
N ILE A 163 18.24 -13.27 -0.09
CA ILE A 163 18.13 -13.50 1.36
C ILE A 163 19.49 -13.97 1.92
N ARG A 164 20.10 -14.97 1.29
CA ARG A 164 21.40 -15.50 1.70
C ARG A 164 22.46 -14.39 1.72
N LYS A 165 22.56 -13.61 0.65
CA LYS A 165 23.48 -12.49 0.59
C LYS A 165 23.24 -11.49 1.72
N GLN A 166 21.98 -11.15 1.98
CA GLN A 166 21.60 -10.21 3.03
C GLN A 166 22.03 -10.72 4.42
N TYR A 167 21.84 -12.01 4.71
CA TYR A 167 22.28 -12.60 5.96
C TYR A 167 23.81 -12.68 6.07
N MET A 168 24.51 -12.97 4.97
CA MET A 168 25.98 -12.87 4.94
C MET A 168 26.45 -11.45 5.30
N ASP A 169 25.87 -10.44 4.67
CA ASP A 169 26.29 -9.04 4.83
C ASP A 169 25.98 -8.52 6.26
N ILE A 170 24.78 -8.84 6.80
CA ILE A 170 24.35 -8.34 8.13
C ILE A 170 25.07 -9.07 9.27
N PHE A 171 25.20 -10.39 9.17
CA PHE A 171 25.68 -11.22 10.28
C PHE A 171 27.13 -11.65 10.13
N SER A 172 27.81 -11.29 9.03
CA SER A 172 29.15 -11.73 8.70
C SER A 172 29.29 -13.25 8.66
N LEU A 173 28.26 -13.93 8.15
CA LEU A 173 28.22 -15.40 8.02
C LEU A 173 28.91 -15.85 6.73
N ASP A 174 29.42 -17.09 6.78
CA ASP A 174 29.82 -17.79 5.57
C ASP A 174 28.59 -18.17 4.70
N ILE A 175 28.87 -18.71 3.50
CA ILE A 175 27.85 -19.02 2.52
C ILE A 175 26.91 -20.15 2.96
N ASP A 176 27.43 -21.10 3.72
CA ASP A 176 26.70 -22.30 4.16
C ASP A 176 25.75 -21.94 5.32
N ALA A 177 26.23 -21.27 6.35
CA ALA A 177 25.43 -20.82 7.48
C ALA A 177 24.33 -19.82 7.04
N ALA A 178 24.67 -18.85 6.17
CA ALA A 178 23.67 -17.94 5.62
C ALA A 178 22.67 -18.66 4.70
N GLY A 179 23.11 -19.70 4.01
CA GLY A 179 22.26 -20.54 3.18
C GLY A 179 21.24 -21.34 3.98
N GLU A 180 21.66 -21.88 5.12
CA GLU A 180 20.77 -22.57 6.06
C GLU A 180 19.68 -21.64 6.58
N LEU A 181 20.04 -20.46 7.11
CA LEU A 181 19.08 -19.43 7.52
C LEU A 181 18.12 -19.05 6.39
N ALA A 182 18.66 -18.82 5.18
CA ALA A 182 17.83 -18.43 4.03
C ALA A 182 16.81 -19.52 3.65
N SER A 183 17.19 -20.80 3.72
CA SER A 183 16.32 -21.92 3.39
C SER A 183 15.13 -22.07 4.33
N LEU A 184 15.31 -21.76 5.61
CA LEU A 184 14.25 -21.78 6.64
C LEU A 184 13.16 -20.76 6.37
N THR A 185 13.47 -19.63 5.72
CA THR A 185 12.48 -18.59 5.43
C THR A 185 11.50 -18.97 4.33
N LYS A 186 11.82 -19.95 3.49
CA LYS A 186 11.06 -20.32 2.27
C LYS A 186 10.76 -19.11 1.36
N GLY A 187 11.56 -18.04 1.44
CA GLY A 187 11.32 -16.80 0.72
C GLY A 187 10.20 -15.92 1.29
N TYR A 188 9.63 -16.30 2.42
CA TYR A 188 8.53 -15.54 3.01
C TYR A 188 9.06 -14.30 3.74
N PRO A 189 8.65 -13.06 3.36
CA PRO A 189 9.25 -11.84 3.91
C PRO A 189 9.13 -11.68 5.42
N PHE A 190 8.00 -12.08 6.01
CA PHE A 190 7.83 -12.05 7.46
C PHE A 190 8.78 -13.03 8.16
N ALA A 191 8.89 -14.26 7.63
CA ALA A 191 9.80 -15.27 8.14
C ALA A 191 11.26 -14.80 8.07
N PHE A 192 11.65 -14.15 6.96
CA PHE A 192 12.97 -13.53 6.81
C PHE A 192 13.27 -12.52 7.93
N GLN A 193 12.31 -11.63 8.22
CA GLN A 193 12.48 -10.62 9.27
C GLN A 193 12.55 -11.25 10.68
N VAL A 194 11.62 -12.15 10.99
CA VAL A 194 11.58 -12.80 12.32
C VAL A 194 12.84 -13.62 12.58
N LEU A 195 13.25 -14.46 11.61
CA LEU A 195 14.47 -15.27 11.77
C LEU A 195 15.70 -14.37 11.90
N GLY A 196 15.79 -13.32 11.09
CA GLY A 196 16.87 -12.34 11.18
C GLY A 196 16.93 -11.64 12.54
N TYR A 197 15.77 -11.21 13.07
CA TYR A 197 15.66 -10.60 14.39
C TYR A 197 16.11 -11.56 15.50
N LEU A 198 15.56 -12.77 15.53
CA LEU A 198 15.88 -13.77 16.55
C LEU A 198 17.35 -14.20 16.50
N TYR A 199 17.89 -14.34 15.30
CA TYR A 199 19.30 -14.66 15.12
C TYR A 199 20.20 -13.51 15.62
N TRP A 200 19.87 -12.25 15.30
CA TRP A 200 20.60 -11.08 15.76
C TRP A 200 20.64 -10.98 17.29
N GLU A 201 19.50 -11.17 17.96
CA GLU A 201 19.40 -11.09 19.43
C GLU A 201 20.13 -12.23 20.16
N ASN A 202 20.27 -13.39 19.53
CA ASN A 202 20.70 -14.60 20.18
C ASN A 202 22.03 -15.19 19.66
N ARG A 203 22.63 -14.67 18.59
CA ARG A 203 23.80 -15.25 17.91
C ARG A 203 25.00 -15.58 18.81
N ASP A 204 25.17 -14.79 19.90
CA ASP A 204 26.26 -14.97 20.85
C ASP A 204 25.85 -15.82 22.06
N LYS A 205 24.60 -16.30 22.12
CA LYS A 205 24.01 -16.97 23.30
C LYS A 205 23.39 -18.33 23.00
N LYS A 206 22.87 -18.53 21.79
CA LYS A 206 22.10 -19.70 21.37
C LYS A 206 22.58 -20.21 20.02
N THR A 207 22.49 -21.51 19.81
CA THR A 207 22.64 -22.10 18.47
C THR A 207 21.38 -21.89 17.64
N LEU A 208 21.45 -22.13 16.32
CA LEU A 208 20.29 -21.99 15.44
C LEU A 208 19.16 -22.95 15.90
N GLU A 209 19.47 -24.20 16.23
CA GLU A 209 18.47 -25.17 16.70
C GLU A 209 17.74 -24.70 17.98
N GLN A 210 18.41 -23.94 18.82
CA GLN A 210 17.82 -23.38 20.04
C GLN A 210 16.93 -22.16 19.75
N ILE A 211 17.09 -21.53 18.59
CA ILE A 211 16.28 -20.40 18.13
C ILE A 211 15.01 -20.88 17.42
N LEU A 212 15.06 -22.00 16.71
CA LEU A 212 13.97 -22.50 15.88
C LEU A 212 12.62 -22.64 16.61
N PRO A 213 12.53 -23.15 17.85
CA PRO A 213 11.23 -23.23 18.52
C PRO A 213 10.56 -21.88 18.74
N GLU A 214 11.33 -20.85 19.03
CA GLU A 214 10.83 -19.47 19.18
C GLU A 214 10.42 -18.89 17.82
N TYR A 215 11.19 -19.17 16.77
CA TYR A 215 10.86 -18.80 15.40
C TYR A 215 9.55 -19.44 14.93
N ASP A 216 9.35 -20.72 15.13
CA ASP A 216 8.12 -21.43 14.79
C ASP A 216 6.92 -20.88 15.57
N GLN A 217 7.10 -20.56 16.85
CA GLN A 217 6.06 -19.93 17.66
C GLN A 217 5.64 -18.57 17.09
N TYR A 218 6.60 -17.72 16.67
CA TYR A 218 6.27 -16.45 16.02
C TYR A 218 5.50 -16.63 14.71
N LEU A 219 5.90 -17.59 13.89
CA LEU A 219 5.19 -17.87 12.63
C LEU A 219 3.78 -18.40 12.88
N ASP A 220 3.62 -19.27 13.87
CA ASP A 220 2.30 -19.79 14.24
C ASP A 220 1.39 -18.68 14.76
N GLU A 221 1.84 -17.93 15.75
CA GLU A 221 1.03 -16.89 16.42
C GLU A 221 0.63 -15.76 15.47
N TYR A 222 1.57 -15.25 14.69
CA TYR A 222 1.32 -14.03 13.89
C TYR A 222 0.86 -14.30 12.44
N VAL A 223 1.00 -15.53 11.95
CA VAL A 223 0.70 -15.87 10.55
C VAL A 223 -0.21 -17.08 10.44
N TYR A 224 0.27 -18.26 10.86
CA TYR A 224 -0.39 -19.52 10.51
C TYR A 224 -1.73 -19.68 11.19
N SER A 225 -1.84 -19.40 12.49
CA SER A 225 -3.10 -19.46 13.24
C SER A 225 -4.15 -18.55 12.62
N LYS A 226 -3.76 -17.37 12.13
CA LYS A 226 -4.68 -16.45 11.48
C LYS A 226 -5.09 -16.92 10.09
N ILE A 227 -4.15 -17.37 9.26
CA ILE A 227 -4.47 -17.96 7.95
C ILE A 227 -5.41 -19.14 8.13
N TRP A 228 -5.10 -20.02 9.09
CA TRP A 228 -5.94 -21.17 9.40
C TRP A 228 -7.36 -20.78 9.79
N SER A 229 -7.52 -19.74 10.59
CA SER A 229 -8.85 -19.26 11.00
C SER A 229 -9.69 -18.71 9.84
N GLU A 230 -9.04 -18.23 8.78
CA GLU A 230 -9.66 -17.64 7.59
C GLU A 230 -10.00 -18.69 6.50
N LEU A 231 -9.44 -19.91 6.58
CA LEU A 231 -9.73 -20.99 5.64
C LEU A 231 -11.14 -21.54 5.82
N SER A 232 -11.80 -21.91 4.71
CA SER A 232 -13.04 -22.65 4.72
C SER A 232 -12.84 -24.06 5.31
N ASP A 233 -13.91 -24.69 5.77
CA ASP A 233 -13.86 -26.07 6.31
C ASP A 233 -13.37 -27.06 5.25
N LEU A 234 -13.65 -26.82 3.97
CA LEU A 234 -13.16 -27.64 2.87
C LEU A 234 -11.66 -27.48 2.69
N ASP A 235 -11.16 -26.23 2.69
CA ASP A 235 -9.72 -25.94 2.55
C ASP A 235 -8.93 -26.52 3.73
N LYS A 236 -9.48 -26.40 4.96
CA LYS A 236 -8.85 -27.02 6.16
C LYS A 236 -8.71 -28.52 6.01
N LYS A 237 -9.75 -29.20 5.51
CA LYS A 237 -9.67 -30.65 5.26
C LYS A 237 -8.58 -30.99 4.23
N ILE A 238 -8.53 -30.24 3.11
CA ILE A 238 -7.52 -30.48 2.06
C ILE A 238 -6.11 -30.33 2.63
N VAL A 239 -5.85 -29.23 3.37
CA VAL A 239 -4.52 -28.99 3.97
C VAL A 239 -4.14 -30.01 5.02
N THR A 240 -5.12 -30.56 5.76
CA THR A 240 -4.87 -31.59 6.80
C THR A 240 -4.55 -32.95 6.18
N GLU A 241 -5.04 -33.24 4.97
CA GLU A 241 -4.83 -34.52 4.29
C GLU A 241 -3.60 -34.51 3.34
N MET A 242 -2.92 -33.36 3.16
CA MET A 242 -1.68 -33.22 2.42
C MET A 242 -0.44 -33.54 3.24
#